data_2cd9f2abc7943656e233455a433dc849
#
_entry.id   2cd9f2abc7943656e233455a433dc849
#
_cell.length_a   1.000
_cell.length_b   1.000
_cell.length_c   1.000
_cell.angle_alpha   90.00
_cell.angle_beta   90.00
_cell.angle_gamma   90.00
#
_symmetry.space_group_name_H-M   'P 1'
#
loop_
_entity.id
_entity.type
_entity.pdbx_description
1 polymer ?
#
loop_
_entity_poly.entity_id
_entity_poly.type
_entity_poly.pdbx_seq_one_letter_code
_entity_poly.pdbx_strand_id
1 'polypeptide(L)'
;MISMEEKIAIVIPAYKCRFLRQTLDSIVVQTCRSFTVYIGDDASPQNLKEIVSDYADKMNIVYRRFDTNLGGVDFPGHWDRCIALAKEPVVWF
;
A
#
# COMPACT_ATOMS: atom_id res chain seq x y z
N MET A 1 9.98 18.65 -17.38
CA MET A 1 10.84 17.73 -16.65
C MET A 1 10.23 17.40 -15.29
N ILE A 2 10.22 16.14 -14.95
CA ILE A 2 9.70 15.75 -13.64
C ILE A 2 10.71 16.16 -12.58
N SER A 3 10.22 16.86 -11.56
CA SER A 3 11.06 17.25 -10.43
C SER A 3 11.51 16.02 -9.66
N MET A 4 12.77 16.01 -9.23
CA MET A 4 13.28 14.97 -8.34
C MET A 4 12.56 14.96 -7.00
N GLU A 5 11.86 16.05 -6.70
CA GLU A 5 11.12 16.20 -5.44
C GLU A 5 9.68 15.74 -5.54
N GLU A 6 9.19 15.46 -6.73
CA GLU A 6 7.84 14.92 -6.86
C GLU A 6 7.79 13.54 -6.23
N LYS A 7 6.77 13.35 -5.40
CA LYS A 7 6.56 12.11 -4.70
C LYS A 7 5.21 11.53 -5.08
N ILE A 8 5.19 10.22 -5.20
CA ILE A 8 4.00 9.48 -5.58
C ILE A 8 3.61 8.59 -4.41
N ALA A 9 2.32 8.56 -4.10
CA ALA A 9 1.77 7.59 -3.17
C ALA A 9 1.23 6.42 -3.98
N ILE A 10 1.67 5.22 -3.64
CA ILE A 10 1.10 3.99 -4.19
C ILE A 10 0.24 3.39 -3.09
N VAL A 11 -1.07 3.31 -3.33
CA VAL A 11 -2.02 2.86 -2.33
C VAL A 11 -2.46 1.44 -2.66
N ILE A 12 -2.33 0.54 -1.69
CA ILE A 12 -2.66 -0.87 -1.86
C ILE A 12 -3.68 -1.27 -0.80
N PRO A 13 -4.95 -1.50 -1.17
CA PRO A 13 -5.88 -2.16 -0.27
C PRO A 13 -5.52 -3.64 -0.23
N ALA A 14 -5.26 -4.17 0.96
CA ALA A 14 -4.72 -5.51 1.10
C ALA A 14 -5.59 -6.39 1.98
N TYR A 15 -5.68 -7.66 1.62
CA TYR A 15 -6.42 -8.64 2.40
C TYR A 15 -5.73 -10.02 2.39
N LYS A 16 -5.18 -10.46 1.27
CA LYS A 16 -4.54 -11.77 1.13
C LYS A 16 -3.04 -11.64 0.96
N CYS A 17 -2.28 -12.43 1.73
CA CYS A 17 -0.84 -12.44 1.70
C CYS A 17 -0.26 -12.66 0.31
N ARG A 18 -0.82 -13.62 -0.41
CA ARG A 18 -0.32 -13.99 -1.73
C ARG A 18 -0.32 -12.83 -2.70
N PHE A 19 -1.44 -12.10 -2.75
CA PHE A 19 -1.56 -10.97 -3.68
C PHE A 19 -0.71 -9.79 -3.25
N LEU A 20 -0.61 -9.55 -1.94
CA LEU A 20 0.24 -8.50 -1.43
C LEU A 20 1.69 -8.74 -1.79
N ARG A 21 2.18 -9.96 -1.60
CA ARG A 21 3.57 -10.30 -1.93
C ARG A 21 3.85 -10.12 -3.42
N GLN A 22 2.94 -10.58 -4.29
CA GLN A 22 3.10 -10.41 -5.73
C GLN A 22 3.17 -8.93 -6.11
N THR A 23 2.29 -8.11 -5.51
CA THR A 23 2.25 -6.68 -5.77
C THR A 23 3.54 -6.00 -5.33
N LEU A 24 4.02 -6.30 -4.12
CA LEU A 24 5.24 -5.69 -3.60
C LEU A 24 6.46 -6.11 -4.42
N ASP A 25 6.51 -7.37 -4.86
CA ASP A 25 7.60 -7.84 -5.72
C ASP A 25 7.66 -7.05 -7.03
N SER A 26 6.50 -6.74 -7.61
CA SER A 26 6.47 -5.98 -8.85
C SER A 26 6.90 -4.52 -8.64
N ILE A 27 6.64 -3.96 -7.46
CA ILE A 27 7.05 -2.59 -7.13
C ILE A 27 8.56 -2.52 -6.91
N VAL A 28 9.14 -3.53 -6.27
CA VAL A 28 10.57 -3.56 -5.96
C VAL A 28 11.44 -3.39 -7.21
N VAL A 29 10.98 -3.91 -8.35
CA VAL A 29 11.76 -3.85 -9.59
C VAL A 29 11.63 -2.53 -10.34
N GLN A 30 10.83 -1.60 -9.84
CA GLN A 30 10.69 -0.28 -10.47
C GLN A 30 11.96 0.53 -10.33
N THR A 31 12.28 1.28 -11.36
CA THR A 31 13.47 2.14 -11.36
C THR A 31 13.24 3.45 -10.60
N CYS A 32 12.01 3.93 -10.55
CA CYS A 32 11.67 5.13 -9.80
C CYS A 32 11.64 4.83 -8.31
N ARG A 33 12.28 5.70 -7.51
CA ARG A 33 12.35 5.54 -6.07
C ARG A 33 11.64 6.65 -5.29
N SER A 34 11.03 7.59 -5.99
CA SER A 34 10.35 8.72 -5.35
C SER A 34 8.90 8.39 -5.05
N PHE A 35 8.68 7.31 -4.29
CA PHE A 35 7.33 6.92 -3.92
C PHE A 35 7.28 6.37 -2.51
N THR A 36 6.09 6.45 -1.91
CA THR A 36 5.78 5.78 -0.64
C THR A 36 4.62 4.83 -0.88
N VAL A 37 4.74 3.62 -0.40
CA VAL A 37 3.70 2.60 -0.51
C VAL A 37 2.84 2.63 0.75
N TYR A 38 1.54 2.83 0.58
CA TYR A 38 0.59 2.82 1.68
C TYR A 38 -0.26 1.55 1.58
N ILE A 39 -0.15 0.71 2.60
CA ILE A 39 -0.88 -0.55 2.62
C ILE A 39 -1.99 -0.46 3.65
N GLY A 40 -3.24 -0.56 3.20
CA GLY A 40 -4.41 -0.62 4.07
C GLY A 40 -4.85 -2.06 4.24
N ASP A 41 -4.58 -2.64 5.41
CA ASP A 41 -4.96 -4.00 5.73
C ASP A 41 -6.42 -4.05 6.15
N ASP A 42 -7.25 -4.73 5.37
CA ASP A 42 -8.71 -4.80 5.52
C ASP A 42 -9.13 -5.83 6.59
N ALA A 43 -8.51 -5.77 7.76
CA ALA A 43 -8.74 -6.71 8.86
C ALA A 43 -8.52 -8.16 8.40
N SER A 44 -7.42 -8.39 7.68
CA SER A 44 -7.10 -9.70 7.16
C SER A 44 -6.88 -10.72 8.28
N PRO A 45 -7.38 -11.95 8.14
CA PRO A 45 -7.03 -13.02 9.06
C PRO A 45 -5.59 -13.50 8.90
N GLN A 46 -4.93 -13.11 7.81
CA GLN A 46 -3.52 -13.45 7.55
C GLN A 46 -2.60 -12.36 8.10
N ASN A 47 -1.36 -12.73 8.40
CA ASN A 47 -0.41 -11.79 8.96
C ASN A 47 0.28 -10.98 7.85
N LEU A 48 -0.39 -9.94 7.37
CA LEU A 48 0.15 -9.07 6.32
C LEU A 48 1.33 -8.24 6.82
N LYS A 49 1.37 -7.93 8.11
CA LYS A 49 2.45 -7.14 8.69
C LYS A 49 3.80 -7.83 8.53
N GLU A 50 3.82 -9.15 8.64
CA GLU A 50 5.05 -9.92 8.46
C GLU A 50 5.58 -9.79 7.04
N ILE A 51 4.67 -9.83 6.06
CA ILE A 51 5.07 -9.62 4.65
C ILE A 51 5.63 -8.23 4.45
N VAL A 52 4.97 -7.22 5.00
CA VAL A 52 5.43 -5.84 4.88
C VAL A 52 6.84 -5.69 5.44
N SER A 53 7.14 -6.35 6.55
CA SER A 53 8.46 -6.26 7.16
C SER A 53 9.57 -6.81 6.26
N ASP A 54 9.26 -7.75 5.38
CA ASP A 54 10.23 -8.29 4.43
C ASP A 54 10.65 -7.27 3.37
N TYR A 55 9.87 -6.21 3.17
CA TYR A 55 10.11 -5.19 2.16
C TYR A 55 10.49 -3.83 2.74
N ALA A 56 10.50 -3.70 4.06
CA ALA A 56 10.68 -2.41 4.71
C ALA A 56 12.05 -1.78 4.44
N ASP A 57 13.06 -2.59 4.16
CA ASP A 57 14.40 -2.10 3.82
C ASP A 57 14.58 -1.84 2.32
N LYS A 58 13.59 -2.18 1.51
CA LYS A 58 13.67 -2.06 0.04
C LYS A 58 12.91 -0.85 -0.49
N MET A 59 11.97 -0.32 0.29
CA MET A 59 11.14 0.80 -0.12
C MET A 59 10.50 1.44 1.10
N ASN A 60 10.01 2.67 0.94
CA ASN A 60 9.27 3.34 2.00
C ASN A 60 7.85 2.79 2.04
N ILE A 61 7.48 2.17 3.15
CA ILE A 61 6.15 1.58 3.32
C ILE A 61 5.51 2.12 4.58
N VAL A 62 4.25 2.53 4.46
CA VAL A 62 3.37 2.84 5.58
C VAL A 62 2.29 1.78 5.61
N TYR A 63 2.23 1.03 6.71
CA TYR A 63 1.26 -0.03 6.88
C TYR A 63 0.23 0.38 7.93
N ARG A 64 -1.04 0.21 7.61
CA ARG A 64 -2.14 0.45 8.55
C ARG A 64 -3.11 -0.72 8.53
N ARG A 65 -3.34 -1.34 9.69
CA ARG A 65 -4.39 -2.33 9.82
C ARG A 65 -5.67 -1.64 10.29
N PHE A 66 -6.76 -1.87 9.58
CA PHE A 66 -8.09 -1.43 9.99
C PHE A 66 -8.77 -2.54 10.76
N ASP A 67 -9.60 -2.16 11.74
CA ASP A 67 -10.23 -3.13 12.64
C ASP A 67 -11.41 -3.84 12.00
N THR A 68 -11.99 -3.26 10.96
CA THR A 68 -13.21 -3.77 10.32
C THR A 68 -12.94 -4.07 8.85
N ASN A 69 -13.34 -5.27 8.41
CA ASN A 69 -13.32 -5.63 7.02
C ASN A 69 -14.44 -4.87 6.30
N LEU A 70 -14.07 -4.01 5.34
CA LEU A 70 -15.01 -3.29 4.49
C LEU A 70 -15.06 -3.82 3.06
N GLY A 71 -13.97 -4.46 2.58
CA GLY A 71 -13.88 -4.89 1.21
C GLY A 71 -14.97 -5.85 0.78
N GLY A 72 -15.49 -6.65 1.73
CA GLY A 72 -16.56 -7.60 1.45
C GLY A 72 -17.95 -6.98 1.36
N VAL A 73 -18.16 -5.79 1.92
CA VAL A 73 -19.47 -5.14 1.96
C VAL A 73 -19.46 -3.73 1.37
N ASP A 74 -18.33 -3.05 1.42
CA ASP A 74 -18.19 -1.67 0.94
C ASP A 74 -16.76 -1.48 0.41
N PHE A 75 -16.47 -2.02 -0.75
CA PHE A 75 -15.13 -1.91 -1.33
C PHE A 75 -14.74 -0.46 -1.61
N PRO A 76 -15.61 0.39 -2.16
CA PRO A 76 -15.28 1.81 -2.32
C PRO A 76 -14.92 2.50 -1.00
N GLY A 77 -15.61 2.16 0.09
CA GLY A 77 -15.28 2.71 1.41
C GLY A 77 -13.91 2.28 1.89
N HIS A 78 -13.51 1.04 1.61
CA HIS A 78 -12.16 0.58 1.94
C HIS A 78 -11.10 1.33 1.12
N TRP A 79 -11.33 1.53 -0.16
CA TRP A 79 -10.44 2.32 -1.00
C TRP A 79 -10.30 3.74 -0.47
N ASP A 80 -11.41 4.37 -0.11
CA ASP A 80 -11.40 5.74 0.40
C ASP A 80 -10.54 5.87 1.65
N ARG A 81 -10.68 4.94 2.60
CA ARG A 81 -9.88 5.01 3.82
C ARG A 81 -8.40 4.70 3.58
N CYS A 82 -8.08 3.87 2.58
CA CYS A 82 -6.70 3.62 2.20
C CYS A 82 -6.08 4.86 1.56
N ILE A 83 -6.80 5.52 0.65
CA ILE A 83 -6.35 6.74 -0.01
C ILE A 83 -6.11 7.84 1.02
N ALA A 84 -6.94 7.89 2.06
CA ALA A 84 -6.80 8.90 3.11
C ALA A 84 -5.49 8.77 3.90
N LEU A 85 -4.80 7.64 3.82
CA LEU A 85 -3.50 7.49 4.46
C LEU A 85 -2.41 8.29 3.74
N ALA A 86 -2.56 8.51 2.45
CA ALA A 86 -1.51 9.09 1.63
C ALA A 86 -1.36 10.58 1.91
N LYS A 87 -0.11 11.03 1.99
CA LYS A 87 0.23 12.43 2.23
C LYS A 87 0.78 13.12 0.98
N GLU A 88 1.16 12.36 0.00
CA GLU A 88 1.70 12.89 -1.25
C GLU A 88 0.57 13.43 -2.13
N PRO A 89 0.85 14.44 -2.97
CA PRO A 89 -0.17 15.02 -3.83
C PRO A 89 -0.59 14.11 -4.98
N VAL A 90 0.25 13.17 -5.37
CA VAL A 90 -0.04 12.24 -6.47
C VAL A 90 -0.29 10.86 -5.88
N VAL A 91 -1.45 10.28 -6.20
CA VAL A 91 -1.82 8.95 -5.73
C VAL A 91 -1.92 8.02 -6.93
N TRP A 92 -1.27 6.88 -6.83
CA TRP A 92 -1.25 5.87 -7.88
C TRP A 92 -1.64 4.52 -7.28
N PHE A 93 -2.48 3.79 -7.98
CA PHE A 93 -2.97 2.48 -7.56
C PHE A 93 -2.34 1.37 -8.35
#